data_045d13a4a4790c903c1fb0cdfffcd2ea
#
_entry.id   045d13a4a4790c903c1fb0cdfffcd2ea
#
_cell.length_a   1.000
_cell.length_b   1.000
_cell.length_c   1.000
_cell.angle_alpha   90.00
_cell.angle_beta   90.00
_cell.angle_gamma   90.00
#
_symmetry.space_group_name_H-M   'P 1'
#
loop_
_entity.id
_entity.type
_entity.pdbx_description
1 polymer ?
#
loop_
_entity_poly.entity_id
_entity_poly.type
_entity_poly.pdbx_seq_one_letter_code
_entity_poly.pdbx_strand_id
1 'polypeptide(L)'
;MIRLVTGNMFDCGADALVNTINCVGVMGAGVALQFKNRYLYMFQDYVRRCRSGLVRPGQPYEWRGQDLFGPTPIIINFPTKDDWRHPSEYEWVSSGLTWLREYLLDSPGVSIAIPALGCGLGGLDWPVVLKMIQDALGDLPNEILVFPPQGR
;
A
#
# COMPACT_ATOMS: atom_id res chain seq x y z
N MET A 1 -1.17 11.40 12.64
CA MET A 1 -2.50 11.20 13.24
C MET A 1 -3.31 10.24 12.38
N ILE A 2 -3.72 9.15 12.95
CA ILE A 2 -4.49 8.13 12.22
C ILE A 2 -5.99 8.42 12.30
N ARG A 3 -6.66 8.37 11.14
CA ARG A 3 -8.12 8.43 11.06
C ARG A 3 -8.62 7.24 10.24
N LEU A 4 -9.64 6.56 10.74
CA LEU A 4 -10.36 5.55 9.98
C LEU A 4 -11.39 6.27 9.11
N VAL A 5 -11.35 6.02 7.82
CA VAL A 5 -12.22 6.68 6.84
C VAL A 5 -12.87 5.66 5.93
N THR A 6 -14.00 6.03 5.34
CA THR A 6 -14.71 5.21 4.35
C THR A 6 -14.72 5.93 3.01
N GLY A 7 -15.15 5.23 1.97
CA GLY A 7 -15.22 5.78 0.63
C GLY A 7 -14.09 5.28 -0.27
N ASN A 8 -13.89 5.98 -1.36
CA ASN A 8 -12.88 5.62 -2.35
C ASN A 8 -11.53 6.24 -2.01
N MET A 9 -10.54 5.40 -1.74
CA MET A 9 -9.18 5.86 -1.41
C MET A 9 -8.59 6.75 -2.50
N PHE A 10 -8.94 6.53 -3.76
CA PHE A 10 -8.40 7.32 -4.87
C PHE A 10 -8.94 8.75 -4.91
N ASP A 11 -10.02 9.05 -4.17
CA ASP A 11 -10.64 10.36 -4.11
C ASP A 11 -10.31 11.12 -2.82
N CYS A 12 -9.46 10.59 -1.96
CA CYS A 12 -9.22 11.17 -0.63
C CYS A 12 -8.27 12.36 -0.62
N GLY A 13 -7.54 12.59 -1.70
CA GLY A 13 -6.62 13.74 -1.81
C GLY A 13 -5.30 13.60 -1.05
N ALA A 14 -4.96 12.42 -0.54
CA ALA A 14 -3.67 12.21 0.13
C ALA A 14 -2.51 12.34 -0.85
N ASP A 15 -1.36 12.78 -0.33
CA ASP A 15 -0.14 12.92 -1.14
C ASP A 15 0.39 11.57 -1.62
N ALA A 16 0.26 10.55 -0.79
CA ALA A 16 0.71 9.19 -1.10
C ALA A 16 -0.41 8.19 -0.92
N LEU A 17 -0.46 7.20 -1.80
CA LEU A 17 -1.40 6.08 -1.74
C LEU A 17 -0.63 4.78 -1.61
N VAL A 18 -1.01 3.94 -0.66
CA VAL A 18 -0.42 2.60 -0.51
C VAL A 18 -1.18 1.59 -1.36
N ASN A 19 -0.45 0.87 -2.18
CA ASN A 19 -0.96 -0.22 -3.01
C ASN A 19 -0.48 -1.56 -2.45
N THR A 20 -1.38 -2.49 -2.21
CA THR A 20 -1.02 -3.85 -1.79
C THR A 20 -0.72 -4.72 -3.00
N ILE A 21 0.50 -5.26 -3.05
CA ILE A 21 0.99 -6.00 -4.22
C ILE A 21 1.53 -7.39 -3.83
N ASN A 22 1.72 -8.23 -4.84
CA ASN A 22 2.52 -9.45 -4.76
C ASN A 22 3.88 -9.23 -5.43
N CYS A 23 4.69 -10.26 -5.48
CA CYS A 23 6.06 -10.16 -6.01
C CYS A 23 6.23 -10.83 -7.39
N VAL A 24 5.13 -11.22 -8.04
CA VAL A 24 5.18 -11.97 -9.32
C VAL A 24 4.66 -11.17 -10.53
N GLY A 25 4.37 -9.89 -10.35
CA GLY A 25 4.03 -9.02 -11.48
C GLY A 25 2.57 -9.01 -11.87
N VAL A 26 1.66 -9.40 -10.99
CA VAL A 26 0.22 -9.49 -11.27
C VAL A 26 -0.56 -8.52 -10.39
N MET A 27 -1.34 -7.65 -10.99
CA MET A 27 -2.32 -6.79 -10.30
C MET A 27 -3.71 -7.13 -10.84
N GLY A 28 -4.22 -8.31 -10.50
CA GLY A 28 -5.39 -8.90 -11.13
C GLY A 28 -6.70 -8.74 -10.37
N ALA A 29 -6.69 -8.24 -9.15
CA ALA A 29 -7.91 -8.13 -8.33
C ALA A 29 -7.78 -7.04 -7.28
N GLY A 30 -8.91 -6.65 -6.68
CA GLY A 30 -8.97 -5.74 -5.55
C GLY A 30 -8.34 -4.38 -5.80
N VAL A 31 -7.70 -3.84 -4.77
CA VAL A 31 -7.03 -2.54 -4.83
C VAL A 31 -5.95 -2.51 -5.90
N ALA A 32 -5.15 -3.56 -6.03
CA ALA A 32 -4.07 -3.60 -7.02
C ALA A 32 -4.59 -3.44 -8.45
N LEU A 33 -5.71 -4.07 -8.78
CA LEU A 33 -6.31 -3.92 -10.10
C LEU A 33 -6.73 -2.47 -10.37
N GLN A 34 -7.27 -1.79 -9.37
CA GLN A 34 -7.63 -0.37 -9.50
C GLN A 34 -6.41 0.50 -9.74
N PHE A 35 -5.30 0.22 -9.05
CA PHE A 35 -4.03 0.93 -9.29
C PHE A 35 -3.52 0.69 -10.70
N LYS A 36 -3.55 -0.56 -11.17
CA LYS A 36 -3.13 -0.89 -12.54
C LYS A 36 -3.93 -0.11 -13.58
N ASN A 37 -5.25 -0.06 -13.41
CA ASN A 37 -6.14 0.61 -14.36
C ASN A 37 -5.96 2.13 -14.38
N ARG A 38 -5.54 2.72 -13.26
CA ARG A 38 -5.35 4.17 -13.13
C ARG A 38 -3.94 4.63 -13.48
N TYR A 39 -2.92 3.81 -13.21
CA TYR A 39 -1.51 4.22 -13.26
C TYR A 39 -0.70 3.22 -14.08
N LEU A 40 -0.85 3.27 -15.39
CA LEU A 40 -0.23 2.33 -16.31
C LEU A 40 1.30 2.31 -16.21
N TYR A 41 1.92 3.48 -16.10
CA TYR A 41 3.38 3.55 -16.05
C TYR A 41 3.93 3.00 -14.74
N MET A 42 3.22 3.19 -13.64
CA MET A 42 3.55 2.54 -12.37
C MET A 42 3.47 1.02 -12.52
N PHE A 43 2.42 0.51 -13.16
CA PHE A 43 2.27 -0.92 -13.37
C PHE A 43 3.40 -1.50 -14.23
N GLN A 44 3.78 -0.81 -15.29
CA GLN A 44 4.90 -1.25 -16.13
C GLN A 44 6.23 -1.29 -15.36
N ASP A 45 6.50 -0.28 -14.54
CA ASP A 45 7.66 -0.26 -13.64
C ASP A 45 7.64 -1.45 -12.66
N TYR A 46 6.49 -1.70 -12.06
CA TYR A 46 6.29 -2.83 -11.15
C TYR A 46 6.61 -4.17 -11.83
N VAL A 47 6.11 -4.39 -13.03
CA VAL A 47 6.38 -5.64 -13.76
C VAL A 47 7.88 -5.81 -14.02
N ARG A 48 8.56 -4.73 -14.44
CA ARG A 48 10.01 -4.76 -14.66
C ARG A 48 10.78 -5.10 -13.38
N ARG A 49 10.37 -4.51 -12.25
CA ARG A 49 11.01 -4.79 -10.95
C ARG A 49 10.80 -6.23 -10.52
N CYS A 50 9.62 -6.78 -10.72
CA CYS A 50 9.35 -8.20 -10.41
C CYS A 50 10.23 -9.13 -11.26
N ARG A 51 10.35 -8.85 -12.56
CA ARG A 51 11.21 -9.63 -13.45
C ARG A 51 12.68 -9.59 -13.05
N SER A 52 13.12 -8.50 -12.46
CA SER A 52 14.50 -8.32 -12.01
C SER A 52 14.74 -8.82 -10.58
N GLY A 53 13.74 -9.41 -9.92
CA GLY A 53 13.86 -9.90 -8.56
C GLY A 53 13.97 -8.82 -7.50
N LEU A 54 13.56 -7.58 -7.81
CA LEU A 54 13.68 -6.44 -6.90
C LEU A 54 12.49 -6.32 -5.93
N VAL A 55 11.36 -6.97 -6.23
CA VAL A 55 10.17 -6.90 -5.38
C VAL A 55 10.16 -8.11 -4.47
N ARG A 56 10.17 -7.86 -3.15
CA ARG A 56 10.23 -8.91 -2.13
C ARG A 56 9.16 -8.69 -1.07
N PRO A 57 8.62 -9.76 -0.46
CA PRO A 57 7.58 -9.62 0.56
C PRO A 57 8.06 -8.75 1.71
N GLY A 58 7.19 -7.85 2.17
CA GLY A 58 7.47 -6.98 3.30
C GLY A 58 8.48 -5.86 3.04
N GLN A 59 8.87 -5.64 1.79
CA GLN A 59 9.81 -4.58 1.42
C GLN A 59 9.15 -3.58 0.46
N PRO A 60 8.46 -2.56 1.00
CA PRO A 60 7.82 -1.53 0.17
C PRO A 60 8.83 -0.70 -0.61
N TYR A 61 8.34 -0.07 -1.66
CA TYR A 61 9.12 0.93 -2.38
C TYR A 61 8.21 2.03 -2.90
N GLU A 62 8.79 3.21 -3.10
CA GLU A 62 8.11 4.38 -3.61
C GLU A 62 8.18 4.43 -5.12
N TRP A 63 7.07 4.76 -5.77
CA TRP A 63 7.05 5.14 -7.17
C TRP A 63 6.53 6.58 -7.29
N ARG A 64 7.28 7.41 -8.01
CA ARG A 64 6.90 8.77 -8.35
C ARG A 64 6.93 8.93 -9.85
N GLY A 65 5.93 9.61 -10.39
CA GLY A 65 5.89 9.85 -11.82
C GLY A 65 4.67 10.65 -12.21
N GLN A 66 4.35 10.55 -13.48
CA GLN A 66 3.12 11.09 -14.02
C GLN A 66 2.61 10.14 -15.08
N ASP A 67 1.33 10.22 -15.34
CA ASP A 67 0.65 9.43 -16.36
C ASP A 67 0.22 10.32 -17.52
N LEU A 68 -0.51 9.74 -18.46
CA LEU A 68 -0.96 10.44 -19.67
C LEU A 68 -1.73 11.73 -19.36
N PHE A 69 -2.39 11.79 -18.22
CA PHE A 69 -3.23 12.94 -17.82
C PHE A 69 -2.56 13.86 -16.80
N GLY A 70 -1.26 13.73 -16.59
CA GLY A 70 -0.50 14.61 -15.70
C GLY A 70 0.06 13.93 -14.46
N PRO A 71 0.40 14.73 -13.42
CA PRO A 71 0.99 14.20 -12.19
C PRO A 71 0.08 13.21 -11.48
N THR A 72 0.67 12.19 -10.89
CA THR A 72 -0.03 11.20 -10.06
C THR A 72 0.32 11.43 -8.59
N PRO A 73 -0.47 10.88 -7.63
CA PRO A 73 0.01 10.79 -6.27
C PRO A 73 1.28 9.95 -6.18
N ILE A 74 2.01 10.11 -5.09
CA ILE A 74 3.08 9.17 -4.76
C ILE A 74 2.44 7.81 -4.53
N ILE A 75 3.00 6.75 -5.09
CA ILE A 75 2.49 5.39 -4.87
C ILE A 75 3.53 4.61 -4.09
N ILE A 76 3.09 4.07 -2.95
CA ILE A 76 3.91 3.16 -2.16
C ILE A 76 3.43 1.75 -2.45
N ASN A 77 4.20 1.00 -3.19
CA ASN A 77 3.92 -0.41 -3.45
C ASN A 77 4.37 -1.23 -2.25
N PHE A 78 3.40 -1.87 -1.60
CA PHE A 78 3.58 -2.58 -0.34
C PHE A 78 3.35 -4.07 -0.57
N PRO A 79 4.40 -4.89 -0.65
CA PRO A 79 4.25 -6.32 -0.92
C PRO A 79 3.73 -7.08 0.30
N THR A 80 2.43 -7.34 0.30
CA THR A 80 1.77 -8.11 1.36
C THR A 80 1.71 -9.60 1.03
N LYS A 81 2.08 -9.99 -0.19
CA LYS A 81 2.11 -11.37 -0.65
C LYS A 81 3.37 -11.63 -1.47
N ASP A 82 3.90 -12.84 -1.37
CA ASP A 82 4.93 -13.30 -2.28
C ASP A 82 4.31 -13.61 -3.66
N ASP A 83 3.24 -14.39 -3.66
CA ASP A 83 2.51 -14.81 -4.86
C ASP A 83 1.01 -14.60 -4.60
N TRP A 84 0.25 -14.12 -5.62
CA TRP A 84 -1.18 -13.84 -5.47
C TRP A 84 -2.01 -15.06 -5.12
N ARG A 85 -1.50 -16.28 -5.38
CA ARG A 85 -2.17 -17.55 -5.08
C ARG A 85 -2.05 -17.98 -3.62
N HIS A 86 -1.16 -17.32 -2.86
CA HIS A 86 -0.89 -17.66 -1.47
C HIS A 86 -1.37 -16.54 -0.54
N PRO A 87 -1.65 -16.86 0.74
CA PRO A 87 -2.09 -15.82 1.69
C PRO A 87 -0.97 -14.85 2.04
N SER A 88 -1.36 -13.69 2.56
CA SER A 88 -0.44 -12.74 3.18
C SER A 88 0.05 -13.27 4.53
N GLU A 89 1.13 -12.68 5.06
CA GLU A 89 1.65 -13.02 6.37
C GLU A 89 1.82 -11.75 7.21
N TYR A 90 1.57 -11.87 8.50
CA TYR A 90 1.72 -10.73 9.42
C TYR A 90 3.15 -10.19 9.45
N GLU A 91 4.15 -11.07 9.31
CA GLU A 91 5.55 -10.69 9.25
C GLU A 91 5.82 -9.68 8.12
N TRP A 92 5.21 -9.86 6.97
CA TRP A 92 5.38 -8.96 5.83
C TRP A 92 4.70 -7.62 6.06
N VAL A 93 3.55 -7.61 6.73
CA VAL A 93 2.89 -6.38 7.14
C VAL A 93 3.75 -5.64 8.17
N SER A 94 4.30 -6.35 9.15
CA SER A 94 5.17 -5.77 10.16
C SER A 94 6.42 -5.13 9.56
N SER A 95 7.13 -5.86 8.69
CA SER A 95 8.32 -5.36 8.02
C SER A 95 8.01 -4.13 7.15
N GLY A 96 6.91 -4.20 6.41
CA GLY A 96 6.49 -3.08 5.56
C GLY A 96 6.11 -1.85 6.37
N LEU A 97 5.47 -2.02 7.52
CA LEU A 97 5.12 -0.91 8.40
C LEU A 97 6.37 -0.26 9.02
N THR A 98 7.41 -1.04 9.31
CA THR A 98 8.69 -0.48 9.75
C THR A 98 9.29 0.42 8.67
N TRP A 99 9.28 -0.02 7.42
CA TRP A 99 9.73 0.80 6.29
C TRP A 99 8.88 2.07 6.16
N LEU A 100 7.57 1.93 6.28
CA LEU A 100 6.65 3.04 6.11
C LEU A 100 6.81 4.08 7.22
N ARG A 101 7.06 3.65 8.45
CA ARG A 101 7.37 4.55 9.57
C ARG A 101 8.59 5.41 9.26
N GLU A 102 9.67 4.80 8.80
CA GLU A 102 10.89 5.54 8.46
C GLU A 102 10.65 6.52 7.30
N TYR A 103 9.90 6.07 6.31
CA TYR A 103 9.51 6.93 5.19
C TYR A 103 8.77 8.18 5.66
N LEU A 104 7.79 8.01 6.55
CA LEU A 104 7.00 9.13 7.06
C LEU A 104 7.78 10.02 8.01
N LEU A 105 8.70 9.46 8.79
CA LEU A 105 9.60 10.27 9.63
C LEU A 105 10.49 11.18 8.80
N ASP A 106 10.94 10.71 7.64
CA ASP A 106 11.75 11.50 6.72
C ASP A 106 10.92 12.51 5.90
N SER A 107 9.60 12.38 5.91
CA SER A 107 8.67 13.21 5.13
C SER A 107 7.49 13.66 6.00
N PRO A 108 7.72 14.48 7.03
CA PRO A 108 6.70 14.77 8.06
C PRO A 108 5.49 15.53 7.52
N GLY A 109 5.59 16.17 6.35
CA GLY A 109 4.47 16.88 5.73
C GLY A 109 3.62 16.03 4.79
N VAL A 110 3.99 14.78 4.54
CA VAL A 110 3.27 13.92 3.61
C VAL A 110 2.05 13.30 4.27
N SER A 111 0.88 13.44 3.61
CA SER A 111 -0.32 12.69 3.97
C SER A 111 -0.35 11.38 3.21
N ILE A 112 -0.92 10.33 3.80
CA ILE A 112 -0.90 8.99 3.23
C ILE A 112 -2.22 8.27 3.46
N ALA A 113 -2.66 7.53 2.44
CA ALA A 113 -3.83 6.67 2.51
C ALA A 113 -3.38 5.20 2.49
N ILE A 114 -3.86 4.43 3.45
CA ILE A 114 -3.48 3.03 3.66
C ILE A 114 -4.72 2.15 3.59
N PRO A 115 -4.78 1.18 2.68
CA PRO A 115 -5.86 0.20 2.65
C PRO A 115 -5.69 -0.85 3.74
N ALA A 116 -6.63 -1.80 3.82
CA ALA A 116 -6.60 -2.89 4.80
C ALA A 116 -5.54 -3.93 4.40
N LEU A 117 -4.30 -3.69 4.80
CA LEU A 117 -3.11 -4.45 4.41
C LEU A 117 -3.28 -5.96 4.65
N GLY A 118 -3.29 -6.74 3.59
CA GLY A 118 -3.36 -8.19 3.67
C GLY A 118 -4.69 -8.77 4.13
N CYS A 119 -5.74 -7.98 4.32
CA CYS A 119 -6.99 -8.41 4.93
C CYS A 119 -8.08 -8.84 3.94
N GLY A 120 -7.99 -8.46 2.68
CA GLY A 120 -8.94 -8.92 1.67
C GLY A 120 -8.61 -10.34 1.23
N LEU A 121 -8.13 -10.49 0.01
CA LEU A 121 -7.70 -11.77 -0.52
C LEU A 121 -6.49 -12.36 0.22
N GLY A 122 -5.78 -11.54 0.99
CA GLY A 122 -4.66 -12.00 1.81
C GLY A 122 -5.04 -12.82 3.02
N GLY A 123 -6.27 -12.72 3.50
CA GLY A 123 -6.81 -13.53 4.58
C GLY A 123 -6.41 -13.14 5.99
N LEU A 124 -5.70 -12.03 6.19
CA LEU A 124 -5.33 -11.59 7.54
C LEU A 124 -6.51 -10.97 8.27
N ASP A 125 -6.45 -10.99 9.60
CA ASP A 125 -7.51 -10.50 10.47
C ASP A 125 -7.39 -8.98 10.65
N TRP A 126 -8.44 -8.25 10.28
CA TRP A 126 -8.40 -6.79 10.30
C TRP A 126 -8.11 -6.18 11.67
N PRO A 127 -8.74 -6.61 12.78
CA PRO A 127 -8.42 -6.04 14.08
C PRO A 127 -6.93 -6.17 14.44
N VAL A 128 -6.29 -7.26 14.06
CA VAL A 128 -4.86 -7.47 14.29
C VAL A 128 -4.04 -6.50 13.44
N VAL A 129 -4.33 -6.40 12.15
CA VAL A 129 -3.61 -5.51 11.24
C VAL A 129 -3.82 -4.05 11.62
N LEU A 130 -5.04 -3.66 12.02
CA LEU A 130 -5.31 -2.30 12.48
C LEU A 130 -4.44 -1.94 13.69
N LYS A 131 -4.32 -2.84 14.67
CA LYS A 131 -3.46 -2.61 15.82
C LYS A 131 -1.99 -2.46 15.41
N MET A 132 -1.53 -3.27 14.46
CA MET A 132 -0.16 -3.15 13.93
C MET A 132 0.07 -1.78 13.31
N ILE A 133 -0.89 -1.27 12.54
CA ILE A 133 -0.80 0.07 11.93
C ILE A 133 -0.77 1.15 13.01
N GLN A 134 -1.65 1.05 14.01
CA GLN A 134 -1.71 2.01 15.11
C GLN A 134 -0.41 2.02 15.93
N ASP A 135 0.13 0.84 16.23
CA ASP A 135 1.39 0.73 16.99
C ASP A 135 2.59 1.28 16.21
N ALA A 136 2.61 1.06 14.90
CA ALA A 136 3.74 1.50 14.07
C ALA A 136 3.70 3.00 13.73
N LEU A 137 2.52 3.56 13.51
CA LEU A 137 2.36 4.88 12.89
C LEU A 137 1.58 5.89 13.74
N GLY A 138 0.96 5.44 14.84
CA GLY A 138 0.00 6.26 15.58
C GLY A 138 0.59 7.50 16.26
N ASP A 139 1.89 7.52 16.53
CA ASP A 139 2.59 8.65 17.15
C ASP A 139 3.14 9.66 16.16
N LEU A 140 3.00 9.40 14.84
CA LEU A 140 3.52 10.29 13.82
C LEU A 140 2.61 11.49 13.58
N PRO A 141 3.17 12.67 13.25
CA PRO A 141 2.38 13.87 12.99
C PRO A 141 1.67 13.87 11.64
N ASN A 142 2.07 13.00 10.73
CA ASN A 142 1.48 12.88 9.39
C ASN A 142 -0.02 12.62 9.47
N GLU A 143 -0.77 13.14 8.51
CA GLU A 143 -2.17 12.74 8.33
C GLU A 143 -2.18 11.35 7.67
N ILE A 144 -2.72 10.38 8.39
CA ILE A 144 -2.75 8.98 7.96
C ILE A 144 -4.21 8.53 7.88
N LEU A 145 -4.69 8.30 6.66
CA LEU A 145 -6.05 7.88 6.39
C LEU A 145 -6.06 6.37 6.19
N VAL A 146 -6.71 5.65 7.09
CA VAL A 146 -6.79 4.18 7.03
C VAL A 146 -8.17 3.76 6.57
N PHE A 147 -8.23 2.97 5.52
CA PHE A 147 -9.46 2.48 4.92
C PHE A 147 -9.69 1.02 5.35
N PRO A 148 -10.64 0.77 6.26
CA PRO A 148 -10.97 -0.60 6.68
C PRO A 148 -11.43 -1.45 5.50
N PRO A 149 -11.43 -2.79 5.63
CA PRO A 149 -12.01 -3.64 4.61
C PRO A 149 -13.44 -3.22 4.33
N GLN A 150 -13.80 -3.22 3.04
CA GLN A 150 -15.17 -2.89 2.65
C GLN A 150 -16.12 -3.94 3.22
N GLY A 151 -17.16 -3.49 3.90
CA GLY A 151 -18.09 -4.34 4.61
C GLY A 151 -18.80 -5.33 3.71
N ARG A 152 -19.20 -6.40 4.30
CA ARG A 152 -20.02 -7.41 3.66
C ARG A 152 -21.35 -7.49 4.38
#